data_4ea261821fc08bc93a285ab5e3e14329
#
_entry.id   4ea261821fc08bc93a285ab5e3e14329
#
_cell.length_a   1.000
_cell.length_b   1.000
_cell.length_c   1.000
_cell.angle_alpha   90.00
_cell.angle_beta   90.00
_cell.angle_gamma   90.00
#
_symmetry.space_group_name_H-M   'P 1'
#
loop_
_entity.id
_entity.type
_entity.pdbx_description
1 polymer ?
#
loop_
_entity_poly.entity_id
_entity_poly.type
_entity_poly.pdbx_seq_one_letter_code
_entity_poly.pdbx_strand_id
1 'polypeptide(L)'
;MSKKITIFDIEELNNDPVSICSIGIVVLEDMKVKETFYSLIRPPKLTFDPYRYKVHKIRPQDLKKQPTFPEIWPKISQYFENSIVISHDIQSDLNHLLAVFRRFRIRKPTCFLSCTLVLAKLFHPELQKYGLGSLCDYYSVELENAHNALADSLACAELLKKMMDEHHYTSLKELHEKENVPLGRMTSSFIEPLVSSDKVQEVRMGIQKETVAFTGKLAHTKQEIEAFVEQDGMTPSFHVTTQTRYLVIGKKDYKQTRYQKGNKKIKKAMTLSRQGQDIRILHEDQYIDMVRKRTLKA
;
A
#
# COMPACT_ATOMS: atom_id res chain seq x y z
N MET A 1 -11.27 18.96 1.80
CA MET A 1 -10.15 18.01 1.64
C MET A 1 -9.27 18.52 0.51
N SER A 2 -7.97 18.28 0.59
CA SER A 2 -6.97 18.83 -0.34
C SER A 2 -7.28 18.46 -1.79
N LYS A 3 -7.24 19.45 -2.70
CA LYS A 3 -7.25 19.24 -4.14
C LYS A 3 -5.88 18.81 -4.69
N LYS A 4 -4.88 18.70 -3.78
CA LYS A 4 -3.50 18.35 -4.10
C LYS A 4 -3.36 16.84 -4.23
N ILE A 5 -2.85 16.40 -5.37
CA ILE A 5 -2.45 15.02 -5.64
C ILE A 5 -0.94 15.02 -5.83
N THR A 6 -0.27 14.09 -5.21
CA THR A 6 1.17 13.91 -5.34
C THR A 6 1.45 12.54 -5.96
N ILE A 7 1.91 12.54 -7.19
CA ILE A 7 2.36 11.33 -7.86
C ILE A 7 3.84 11.20 -7.63
N PHE A 8 4.31 9.99 -7.30
CA PHE A 8 5.74 9.74 -7.14
C PHE A 8 6.11 8.35 -7.66
N ASP A 9 7.37 8.23 -8.01
CA ASP A 9 8.03 6.99 -8.36
C ASP A 9 9.43 6.97 -7.79
N ILE A 10 9.98 5.79 -7.53
CA ILE A 10 11.33 5.60 -7.01
C ILE A 10 12.07 4.51 -7.77
N GLU A 11 13.40 4.66 -7.86
CA GLU A 11 14.26 3.58 -8.32
C GLU A 11 15.12 3.06 -7.18
N GLU A 12 15.38 1.77 -7.17
CA GLU A 12 16.22 1.11 -6.17
C GLU A 12 17.54 0.65 -6.77
N LEU A 13 18.65 0.96 -6.10
CA LEU A 13 19.99 0.57 -6.53
C LEU A 13 20.23 -0.95 -6.48
N ASN A 14 19.58 -1.63 -5.52
CA ASN A 14 19.70 -3.06 -5.26
C ASN A 14 18.53 -3.56 -4.41
N ASN A 15 18.53 -4.84 -4.03
CA ASN A 15 17.45 -5.48 -3.27
C ASN A 15 17.37 -5.10 -1.77
N ASP A 16 18.22 -4.20 -1.27
CA ASP A 16 18.08 -3.68 0.11
C ASP A 16 16.86 -2.74 0.15
N PRO A 17 15.88 -2.96 1.04
CA PRO A 17 14.69 -2.11 1.11
C PRO A 17 14.95 -0.61 1.33
N VAL A 18 16.17 -0.23 1.75
CA VAL A 18 16.56 1.18 1.95
C VAL A 18 17.45 1.71 0.82
N SER A 19 17.47 1.04 -0.33
CA SER A 19 18.38 1.35 -1.45
C SER A 19 17.81 2.36 -2.46
N ILE A 20 16.83 3.18 -2.08
CA ILE A 20 16.29 4.21 -2.98
C ILE A 20 17.44 5.03 -3.56
N CYS A 21 17.57 5.05 -4.89
CA CYS A 21 18.64 5.74 -5.62
C CYS A 21 18.16 6.92 -6.48
N SER A 22 16.86 7.02 -6.73
CA SER A 22 16.25 8.23 -7.27
C SER A 22 14.79 8.34 -6.83
N ILE A 23 14.25 9.55 -6.91
CA ILE A 23 12.83 9.83 -6.71
C ILE A 23 12.39 10.89 -7.72
N GLY A 24 11.24 10.64 -8.36
CA GLY A 24 10.50 11.58 -9.16
C GLY A 24 9.18 11.93 -8.47
N ILE A 25 8.78 13.19 -8.53
CA ILE A 25 7.52 13.66 -7.95
C ILE A 25 6.85 14.61 -8.91
N VAL A 26 5.54 14.45 -9.09
CA VAL A 26 4.66 15.35 -9.81
C VAL A 26 3.53 15.77 -8.88
N VAL A 27 3.36 17.06 -8.71
CA VAL A 27 2.26 17.62 -7.91
C VAL A 27 1.19 18.13 -8.86
N LEU A 28 -0.03 17.64 -8.71
CA LEU A 28 -1.20 18.14 -9.43
C LEU A 28 -2.06 18.98 -8.49
N GLU A 29 -2.54 20.10 -9.00
CA GLU A 29 -3.63 20.90 -8.44
C GLU A 29 -4.70 21.05 -9.53
N ASP A 30 -5.95 20.72 -9.21
CA ASP A 30 -7.07 20.70 -10.17
C ASP A 30 -6.72 19.93 -11.48
N MET A 31 -6.07 18.77 -11.33
CA MET A 31 -5.60 17.87 -12.39
C MET A 31 -4.56 18.49 -13.36
N LYS A 32 -3.97 19.62 -13.02
CA LYS A 32 -2.88 20.26 -13.79
C LYS A 32 -1.56 20.11 -13.04
N VAL A 33 -0.49 19.86 -13.78
CA VAL A 33 0.86 19.83 -13.21
C VAL A 33 1.21 21.21 -12.66
N LYS A 34 1.43 21.29 -11.37
CA LYS A 34 1.81 22.50 -10.64
C LYS A 34 3.30 22.57 -10.46
N GLU A 35 3.90 21.47 -10.07
CA GLU A 35 5.30 21.36 -9.72
C GLU A 35 5.83 19.96 -10.00
N THR A 36 7.09 19.86 -10.33
CA THR A 36 7.82 18.61 -10.48
C THR A 36 9.11 18.65 -9.67
N PHE A 37 9.55 17.50 -9.19
CA PHE A 37 10.81 17.36 -8.50
C PHE A 37 11.49 16.05 -8.93
N TYR A 38 12.81 16.10 -9.11
CA TYR A 38 13.63 14.92 -9.34
C TYR A 38 14.92 15.02 -8.56
N SER A 39 15.36 13.91 -7.99
CA SER A 39 16.68 13.82 -7.37
C SER A 39 17.23 12.41 -7.47
N LEU A 40 18.50 12.30 -7.82
CA LEU A 40 19.31 11.15 -7.45
C LEU A 40 19.52 11.16 -5.94
N ILE A 41 19.60 9.98 -5.34
CA ILE A 41 19.72 9.78 -3.90
C ILE A 41 20.87 8.81 -3.62
N ARG A 42 21.72 9.14 -2.68
CA ARG A 42 22.76 8.22 -2.21
C ARG A 42 22.21 7.30 -1.12
N PRO A 43 21.99 6.01 -1.41
CA PRO A 43 21.56 5.06 -0.41
C PRO A 43 22.69 4.74 0.60
N PRO A 44 22.37 4.09 1.74
CA PRO A 44 23.36 3.73 2.76
C PRO A 44 24.49 2.84 2.24
N LYS A 45 24.20 1.99 1.26
CA LYS A 45 25.16 1.09 0.63
C LYS A 45 25.11 1.25 -0.89
N LEU A 46 26.28 1.43 -1.48
CA LEU A 46 26.46 1.59 -2.93
C LEU A 46 26.78 0.24 -3.60
N THR A 47 26.06 -0.82 -3.22
CA THR A 47 26.23 -2.15 -3.82
C THR A 47 25.60 -2.16 -5.21
N PHE A 48 26.37 -2.55 -6.21
CA PHE A 48 25.91 -2.65 -7.60
C PHE A 48 25.05 -3.89 -7.81
N ASP A 49 23.90 -3.69 -8.46
CA ASP A 49 23.01 -4.76 -8.94
C ASP A 49 22.86 -4.67 -10.47
N PRO A 50 23.37 -5.67 -11.23
CA PRO A 50 23.29 -5.65 -12.70
C PRO A 50 21.87 -5.65 -13.25
N TYR A 51 20.92 -6.25 -12.53
CA TYR A 51 19.51 -6.30 -12.99
C TYR A 51 18.85 -4.94 -12.85
N ARG A 52 19.01 -4.30 -11.69
CA ARG A 52 18.52 -2.93 -11.46
C ARG A 52 19.16 -1.94 -12.41
N TYR A 53 20.47 -2.04 -12.62
CA TYR A 53 21.17 -1.18 -13.60
C TYR A 53 20.65 -1.36 -15.04
N LYS A 54 20.30 -2.57 -15.46
CA LYS A 54 19.68 -2.78 -16.79
C LYS A 54 18.37 -2.03 -16.96
N VAL A 55 17.67 -1.79 -15.89
CA VAL A 55 16.38 -1.08 -15.86
C VAL A 55 16.63 0.43 -15.90
N HIS A 56 17.10 1.03 -14.84
CA HIS A 56 17.18 2.50 -14.66
C HIS A 56 18.53 3.15 -15.04
N LYS A 57 19.57 2.39 -15.37
CA LYS A 57 20.91 2.84 -15.80
C LYS A 57 21.71 3.69 -14.78
N ILE A 58 21.26 3.79 -13.53
CA ILE A 58 21.95 4.51 -12.46
C ILE A 58 23.06 3.63 -11.90
N ARG A 59 24.31 4.16 -11.83
CA ARG A 59 25.46 3.43 -11.32
C ARG A 59 25.84 3.92 -9.92
N PRO A 60 26.45 3.08 -9.08
CA PRO A 60 26.92 3.49 -7.74
C PRO A 60 27.82 4.73 -7.74
N GLN A 61 28.66 4.89 -8.79
CA GLN A 61 29.51 6.06 -8.91
C GLN A 61 28.75 7.38 -9.12
N ASP A 62 27.60 7.32 -9.79
CA ASP A 62 26.76 8.49 -10.06
C ASP A 62 26.13 9.03 -8.76
N LEU A 63 26.05 8.20 -7.73
CA LEU A 63 25.41 8.48 -6.45
C LEU A 63 26.36 8.96 -5.35
N LYS A 64 27.67 8.80 -5.51
CA LYS A 64 28.67 9.08 -4.44
C LYS A 64 28.56 10.48 -3.85
N LYS A 65 28.25 11.48 -4.66
CA LYS A 65 28.13 12.89 -4.28
C LYS A 65 26.71 13.39 -4.16
N GLN A 66 25.73 12.50 -4.32
CA GLN A 66 24.31 12.85 -4.24
C GLN A 66 23.85 12.97 -2.78
N PRO A 67 22.82 13.75 -2.51
CA PRO A 67 22.25 13.85 -1.17
C PRO A 67 21.69 12.49 -0.74
N THR A 68 21.70 12.25 0.56
CA THR A 68 20.99 11.11 1.17
C THR A 68 19.49 11.39 1.30
N PHE A 69 18.69 10.36 1.49
CA PHE A 69 17.24 10.55 1.67
C PHE A 69 16.90 11.49 2.84
N PRO A 70 17.53 11.41 4.04
CA PRO A 70 17.29 12.38 5.11
C PRO A 70 17.60 13.84 4.74
N GLU A 71 18.55 14.08 3.84
CA GLU A 71 18.90 15.43 3.40
C GLU A 71 17.88 16.03 2.42
N ILE A 72 17.23 15.19 1.60
CA ILE A 72 16.20 15.66 0.67
C ILE A 72 14.80 15.69 1.30
N TRP A 73 14.51 14.82 2.27
CA TRP A 73 13.17 14.66 2.84
C TRP A 73 12.56 15.99 3.34
N PRO A 74 13.28 16.87 4.06
CA PRO A 74 12.73 18.16 4.47
C PRO A 74 12.20 19.03 3.33
N LYS A 75 12.80 18.90 2.12
CA LYS A 75 12.39 19.67 0.94
C LYS A 75 11.12 19.10 0.29
N ILE A 76 10.98 17.77 0.27
CA ILE A 76 9.90 17.08 -0.45
C ILE A 76 8.73 16.64 0.44
N SER A 77 8.90 16.58 1.76
CA SER A 77 7.87 16.14 2.70
C SER A 77 6.56 16.94 2.58
N GLN A 78 6.65 18.22 2.23
CA GLN A 78 5.50 19.08 2.00
C GLN A 78 4.59 18.60 0.86
N TYR A 79 5.14 17.90 -0.14
CA TYR A 79 4.33 17.35 -1.24
C TYR A 79 3.44 16.23 -0.75
N PHE A 80 3.93 15.41 0.18
CA PHE A 80 3.21 14.28 0.75
C PHE A 80 2.19 14.69 1.82
N GLU A 81 2.46 15.75 2.58
CA GLU A 81 1.61 16.16 3.68
C GLU A 81 0.26 16.69 3.19
N ASN A 82 -0.86 16.15 3.76
CA ASN A 82 -2.24 16.52 3.44
C ASN A 82 -2.59 16.41 1.94
N SER A 83 -2.05 15.42 1.23
CA SER A 83 -2.31 15.13 -0.18
C SER A 83 -2.93 13.76 -0.37
N ILE A 84 -3.39 13.46 -1.59
CA ILE A 84 -3.58 12.09 -2.04
C ILE A 84 -2.30 11.69 -2.77
N VAL A 85 -1.57 10.73 -2.20
CA VAL A 85 -0.30 10.23 -2.73
C VAL A 85 -0.57 9.02 -3.61
N ILE A 86 0.01 9.02 -4.79
CA ILE A 86 -0.22 7.99 -5.82
C ILE A 86 1.13 7.54 -6.38
N SER A 87 1.24 6.26 -6.69
CA SER A 87 2.22 5.73 -7.64
C SER A 87 1.61 4.59 -8.46
N HIS A 88 2.35 4.09 -9.43
CA HIS A 88 1.96 2.89 -10.15
C HIS A 88 2.50 1.67 -9.40
N ASP A 89 1.58 0.84 -8.85
CA ASP A 89 1.90 -0.20 -7.84
C ASP A 89 2.46 0.38 -6.52
N ILE A 90 1.69 1.27 -5.93
CA ILE A 90 2.06 2.00 -4.71
C ILE A 90 2.56 1.09 -3.57
N GLN A 91 2.17 -0.18 -3.54
CA GLN A 91 2.60 -1.10 -2.49
C GLN A 91 4.12 -1.34 -2.54
N SER A 92 4.69 -1.43 -3.75
CA SER A 92 6.14 -1.56 -3.96
C SER A 92 6.88 -0.34 -3.44
N ASP A 93 6.56 0.83 -3.96
CA ASP A 93 7.23 2.09 -3.60
C ASP A 93 7.08 2.43 -2.10
N LEU A 94 5.88 2.19 -1.57
CA LEU A 94 5.58 2.46 -0.17
C LEU A 94 6.39 1.56 0.77
N ASN A 95 6.66 0.30 0.41
CA ASN A 95 7.50 -0.60 1.20
C ASN A 95 8.92 -0.05 1.35
N HIS A 96 9.52 0.45 0.28
CA HIS A 96 10.85 1.07 0.29
C HIS A 96 10.83 2.40 1.07
N LEU A 97 9.86 3.26 0.82
CA LEU A 97 9.70 4.53 1.53
C LEU A 97 9.56 4.32 3.05
N LEU A 98 8.76 3.35 3.47
CA LEU A 98 8.58 2.99 4.88
C LEU A 98 9.83 2.38 5.50
N ALA A 99 10.60 1.60 4.75
CA ALA A 99 11.88 1.07 5.21
C ALA A 99 12.89 2.20 5.49
N VAL A 100 12.94 3.17 4.59
CA VAL A 100 13.77 4.38 4.75
C VAL A 100 13.31 5.22 5.94
N PHE A 101 12.00 5.50 6.09
CA PHE A 101 11.46 6.21 7.25
C PHE A 101 11.82 5.51 8.56
N ARG A 102 11.70 4.20 8.62
CA ARG A 102 12.08 3.40 9.80
C ARG A 102 13.59 3.47 10.07
N ARG A 103 14.40 3.29 9.02
CA ARG A 103 15.87 3.28 9.12
C ARG A 103 16.42 4.57 9.66
N PHE A 104 15.88 5.71 9.22
CA PHE A 104 16.35 7.05 9.56
C PHE A 104 15.50 7.76 10.61
N ARG A 105 14.51 7.07 11.20
CA ARG A 105 13.57 7.62 12.19
C ARG A 105 12.83 8.86 11.68
N ILE A 106 12.52 8.88 10.41
CA ILE A 106 11.77 9.98 9.78
C ILE A 106 10.29 9.82 10.15
N ARG A 107 9.66 10.92 10.55
CA ARG A 107 8.22 10.95 10.79
C ARG A 107 7.46 10.77 9.47
N LYS A 108 6.54 9.81 9.43
CA LYS A 108 5.65 9.60 8.28
C LYS A 108 4.72 10.81 8.10
N PRO A 109 4.45 11.24 6.86
CA PRO A 109 3.47 12.29 6.57
C PRO A 109 2.04 11.80 6.86
N THR A 110 1.11 12.74 6.96
CA THR A 110 -0.33 12.45 6.98
C THR A 110 -0.89 12.65 5.59
N CYS A 111 -1.31 11.57 4.95
CA CYS A 111 -1.83 11.59 3.59
C CYS A 111 -2.83 10.47 3.34
N PHE A 112 -3.58 10.57 2.25
CA PHE A 112 -4.32 9.46 1.68
C PHE A 112 -3.48 8.75 0.62
N LEU A 113 -3.84 7.51 0.28
CA LEU A 113 -3.12 6.70 -0.68
C LEU A 113 -4.06 6.22 -1.78
N SER A 114 -3.61 6.28 -3.03
CA SER A 114 -4.27 5.68 -4.19
C SER A 114 -3.24 5.04 -5.12
N CYS A 115 -3.68 4.36 -6.18
CA CYS A 115 -2.79 3.58 -7.04
C CYS A 115 -3.36 3.46 -8.44
N THR A 116 -2.63 3.85 -9.47
CA THR A 116 -3.09 3.72 -10.85
C THR A 116 -3.22 2.27 -11.31
N LEU A 117 -2.42 1.33 -10.78
CA LEU A 117 -2.61 -0.10 -11.01
C LEU A 117 -3.95 -0.61 -10.47
N VAL A 118 -4.33 -0.18 -9.27
CA VAL A 118 -5.64 -0.54 -8.66
C VAL A 118 -6.78 0.03 -9.49
N LEU A 119 -6.66 1.29 -9.92
CA LEU A 119 -7.67 1.95 -10.76
C LEU A 119 -7.78 1.30 -12.14
N ALA A 120 -6.65 0.94 -12.76
CA ALA A 120 -6.66 0.24 -14.05
C ALA A 120 -7.37 -1.13 -13.95
N LYS A 121 -7.10 -1.93 -12.91
CA LYS A 121 -7.80 -3.20 -12.68
C LYS A 121 -9.27 -3.00 -12.28
N LEU A 122 -9.61 -1.86 -11.70
CA LEU A 122 -10.98 -1.50 -11.39
C LEU A 122 -11.80 -1.24 -12.66
N PHE A 123 -11.24 -0.49 -13.59
CA PHE A 123 -11.93 -0.07 -14.82
C PHE A 123 -11.86 -1.09 -15.94
N HIS A 124 -10.73 -1.79 -16.06
CA HIS A 124 -10.42 -2.70 -17.15
C HIS A 124 -9.97 -4.09 -16.63
N PRO A 125 -10.85 -4.83 -15.93
CA PRO A 125 -10.48 -6.15 -15.37
C PRO A 125 -10.12 -7.19 -16.44
N GLU A 126 -10.44 -6.93 -17.69
CA GLU A 126 -10.20 -7.81 -18.85
C GLU A 126 -8.77 -7.71 -19.41
N LEU A 127 -8.01 -6.67 -19.09
CA LEU A 127 -6.66 -6.51 -19.61
C LEU A 127 -5.71 -7.60 -19.11
N GLN A 128 -4.77 -7.99 -19.97
CA GLN A 128 -3.78 -9.02 -19.65
C GLN A 128 -2.51 -8.45 -18.98
N LYS A 129 -2.23 -7.16 -19.21
CA LYS A 129 -1.04 -6.49 -18.72
C LYS A 129 -1.38 -5.13 -18.11
N TYR A 130 -0.85 -4.88 -16.93
CA TYR A 130 -1.12 -3.67 -16.17
C TYR A 130 0.16 -2.91 -15.76
N GLY A 131 1.32 -3.27 -16.31
CA GLY A 131 2.54 -2.47 -16.11
C GLY A 131 2.38 -1.08 -16.71
N LEU A 132 3.05 -0.08 -16.14
CA LEU A 132 2.91 1.33 -16.54
C LEU A 132 3.03 1.52 -18.05
N GLY A 133 4.07 0.97 -18.68
CA GLY A 133 4.24 1.05 -20.15
C GLY A 133 3.07 0.46 -20.93
N SER A 134 2.55 -0.71 -20.52
CA SER A 134 1.41 -1.34 -21.22
C SER A 134 0.12 -0.51 -21.08
N LEU A 135 -0.09 0.15 -19.95
CA LEU A 135 -1.23 1.05 -19.76
C LEU A 135 -1.03 2.38 -20.49
N CYS A 136 0.20 2.87 -20.58
CA CYS A 136 0.52 4.04 -21.39
C CYS A 136 0.21 3.78 -22.86
N ASP A 137 0.60 2.60 -23.38
CA ASP A 137 0.25 2.17 -24.77
C ASP A 137 -1.28 2.13 -24.96
N TYR A 138 -2.00 1.52 -24.01
CA TYR A 138 -3.46 1.39 -24.07
C TYR A 138 -4.17 2.75 -24.07
N TYR A 139 -3.73 3.68 -23.23
CA TYR A 139 -4.33 5.02 -23.10
C TYR A 139 -3.72 6.07 -24.02
N SER A 140 -2.78 5.69 -24.89
CA SER A 140 -2.02 6.61 -25.75
C SER A 140 -1.37 7.75 -24.95
N VAL A 141 -0.71 7.35 -23.85
CA VAL A 141 0.12 8.22 -23.01
C VAL A 141 1.58 8.04 -23.43
N GLU A 142 2.26 9.14 -23.71
CA GLU A 142 3.67 9.12 -24.05
C GLU A 142 4.52 8.80 -22.81
N LEU A 143 5.40 7.82 -22.92
CA LEU A 143 6.34 7.42 -21.87
C LEU A 143 7.76 7.46 -22.43
N GLU A 144 8.35 8.65 -22.45
CA GLU A 144 9.75 8.83 -22.79
C GLU A 144 10.64 8.45 -21.59
N ASN A 145 11.77 7.79 -21.86
CA ASN A 145 12.72 7.40 -20.83
C ASN A 145 12.12 6.59 -19.67
N ALA A 146 11.37 5.53 -19.99
CA ALA A 146 10.91 4.56 -19.00
C ALA A 146 12.03 4.17 -18.02
N HIS A 147 11.67 3.98 -16.76
CA HIS A 147 12.59 3.75 -15.64
C HIS A 147 13.46 4.96 -15.27
N ASN A 148 12.97 6.16 -15.58
CA ASN A 148 13.38 7.38 -14.93
C ASN A 148 12.23 7.81 -14.00
N ALA A 149 12.47 7.89 -12.71
CA ALA A 149 11.43 8.11 -11.71
C ALA A 149 10.55 9.35 -11.98
N LEU A 150 11.10 10.43 -12.58
CA LEU A 150 10.28 11.60 -12.95
C LEU A 150 9.44 11.33 -14.20
N ALA A 151 10.00 10.67 -15.22
CA ALA A 151 9.27 10.32 -16.44
C ALA A 151 8.11 9.36 -16.11
N ASP A 152 8.37 8.36 -15.27
CA ASP A 152 7.35 7.40 -14.83
C ASP A 152 6.26 8.09 -13.98
N SER A 153 6.63 9.04 -13.12
CA SER A 153 5.66 9.87 -12.38
C SER A 153 4.82 10.77 -13.28
N LEU A 154 5.38 11.35 -14.35
CA LEU A 154 4.65 12.14 -15.34
C LEU A 154 3.68 11.27 -16.13
N ALA A 155 4.14 10.12 -16.62
CA ALA A 155 3.29 9.17 -17.33
C ALA A 155 2.16 8.65 -16.42
N CYS A 156 2.45 8.34 -15.15
CA CYS A 156 1.45 7.96 -14.15
C CYS A 156 0.40 9.09 -13.94
N ALA A 157 0.82 10.36 -13.96
CA ALA A 157 -0.09 11.50 -13.83
C ALA A 157 -1.02 11.63 -15.05
N GLU A 158 -0.48 11.49 -16.28
CA GLU A 158 -1.29 11.53 -17.50
C GLU A 158 -2.23 10.31 -17.58
N LEU A 159 -1.75 9.13 -17.20
CA LEU A 159 -2.57 7.92 -17.11
C LEU A 159 -3.75 8.12 -16.16
N LEU A 160 -3.52 8.69 -14.98
CA LEU A 160 -4.58 9.02 -14.03
C LEU A 160 -5.61 9.96 -14.64
N LYS A 161 -5.19 11.01 -15.34
CA LYS A 161 -6.10 11.96 -16.02
C LYS A 161 -6.97 11.25 -17.05
N LYS A 162 -6.35 10.42 -17.91
CA LYS A 162 -7.07 9.66 -18.95
C LYS A 162 -8.13 8.74 -18.34
N MET A 163 -7.80 8.01 -17.27
CA MET A 163 -8.75 7.16 -16.56
C MET A 163 -9.92 7.97 -15.98
N MET A 164 -9.64 9.14 -15.38
CA MET A 164 -10.68 9.98 -14.80
C MET A 164 -11.58 10.59 -15.88
N ASP A 165 -11.00 11.03 -17.00
CA ASP A 165 -11.75 11.61 -18.13
C ASP A 165 -12.64 10.57 -18.80
N GLU A 166 -12.15 9.34 -19.03
CA GLU A 166 -12.91 8.23 -19.63
C GLU A 166 -14.15 7.90 -18.81
N HIS A 167 -14.03 7.93 -17.47
CA HIS A 167 -15.13 7.60 -16.57
C HIS A 167 -15.86 8.84 -16.01
N HIS A 168 -15.58 10.02 -16.53
CA HIS A 168 -16.23 11.30 -16.20
C HIS A 168 -16.17 11.67 -14.71
N TYR A 169 -15.04 11.37 -14.03
CA TYR A 169 -14.82 11.79 -12.66
C TYR A 169 -14.15 13.16 -12.58
N THR A 170 -14.71 14.05 -11.76
CA THR A 170 -14.18 15.40 -11.55
C THR A 170 -13.13 15.48 -10.45
N SER A 171 -13.09 14.47 -9.58
CA SER A 171 -12.09 14.37 -8.52
C SER A 171 -11.80 12.91 -8.16
N LEU A 172 -10.56 12.66 -7.73
CA LEU A 172 -10.16 11.32 -7.29
C LEU A 172 -10.96 10.84 -6.06
N LYS A 173 -11.38 11.77 -5.19
CA LYS A 173 -12.25 11.46 -4.06
C LYS A 173 -13.61 10.96 -4.53
N GLU A 174 -14.23 11.64 -5.47
CA GLU A 174 -15.49 11.24 -6.09
C GLU A 174 -15.39 9.84 -6.71
N LEU A 175 -14.31 9.59 -7.46
CA LEU A 175 -14.03 8.28 -8.04
C LEU A 175 -14.04 7.18 -6.96
N HIS A 176 -13.24 7.34 -5.92
CA HIS A 176 -13.13 6.36 -4.85
C HIS A 176 -14.46 6.14 -4.11
N GLU A 177 -15.24 7.20 -3.90
CA GLU A 177 -16.57 7.11 -3.26
C GLU A 177 -17.59 6.39 -4.14
N LYS A 178 -17.69 6.76 -5.42
CA LYS A 178 -18.66 6.17 -6.36
C LYS A 178 -18.34 4.72 -6.70
N GLU A 179 -17.06 4.38 -6.81
CA GLU A 179 -16.60 3.03 -7.10
C GLU A 179 -16.54 2.14 -5.86
N ASN A 180 -16.90 2.66 -4.68
CA ASN A 180 -16.85 1.93 -3.40
C ASN A 180 -15.48 1.32 -3.09
N VAL A 181 -14.40 1.96 -3.52
CA VAL A 181 -13.01 1.55 -3.27
C VAL A 181 -12.36 2.56 -2.32
N PRO A 182 -12.19 2.25 -1.02
CA PRO A 182 -11.69 3.22 -0.06
C PRO A 182 -10.25 3.62 -0.35
N LEU A 183 -9.93 4.91 -0.17
CA LEU A 183 -8.54 5.38 -0.13
C LEU A 183 -7.78 4.72 1.02
N GLY A 184 -6.53 4.35 0.79
CA GLY A 184 -5.61 4.06 1.88
C GLY A 184 -5.30 5.32 2.68
N ARG A 185 -4.69 5.17 3.86
CA ARG A 185 -4.33 6.29 4.72
C ARG A 185 -3.01 6.05 5.43
N MET A 186 -2.14 7.05 5.42
CA MET A 186 -0.91 7.07 6.20
C MET A 186 -0.92 8.22 7.18
N THR A 187 -0.47 7.97 8.41
CA THR A 187 -0.24 8.97 9.46
C THR A 187 1.09 8.69 10.14
N SER A 188 1.53 9.57 11.03
CA SER A 188 2.73 9.33 11.83
C SER A 188 2.68 8.02 12.63
N SER A 189 1.50 7.57 13.05
CA SER A 189 1.31 6.44 13.97
C SER A 189 0.83 5.15 13.32
N PHE A 190 0.08 5.22 12.20
CA PHE A 190 -0.47 4.04 11.55
C PHE A 190 -0.49 4.18 10.03
N ILE A 191 -0.69 3.05 9.36
CA ILE A 191 -0.97 2.97 7.92
C ILE A 191 -2.19 2.06 7.76
N GLU A 192 -3.15 2.54 7.02
CA GLU A 192 -4.30 1.81 6.51
C GLU A 192 -4.03 1.63 5.01
N PRO A 193 -3.64 0.42 4.58
CA PRO A 193 -3.24 0.21 3.19
C PRO A 193 -4.43 0.40 2.26
N LEU A 194 -4.13 0.75 1.01
CA LEU A 194 -5.10 0.68 -0.08
C LEU A 194 -5.49 -0.79 -0.30
N VAL A 195 -6.67 -1.01 -0.86
CA VAL A 195 -7.09 -2.34 -1.31
C VAL A 195 -6.06 -2.91 -2.30
N SER A 196 -5.78 -4.21 -2.18
CA SER A 196 -4.91 -4.90 -3.15
C SER A 196 -5.55 -4.90 -4.54
N SER A 197 -4.73 -4.71 -5.57
CA SER A 197 -5.18 -4.72 -6.96
C SER A 197 -5.90 -6.02 -7.38
N ASP A 198 -5.61 -7.14 -6.71
CA ASP A 198 -6.25 -8.44 -6.99
C ASP A 198 -7.65 -8.55 -6.37
N LYS A 199 -7.96 -7.69 -5.38
CA LYS A 199 -9.23 -7.70 -4.65
C LYS A 199 -10.13 -6.51 -4.97
N VAL A 200 -9.71 -5.62 -5.86
CA VAL A 200 -10.45 -4.38 -6.12
C VAL A 200 -11.85 -4.62 -6.64
N GLN A 201 -12.06 -5.62 -7.48
CA GLN A 201 -13.39 -5.96 -8.00
C GLN A 201 -14.31 -6.54 -6.90
N GLU A 202 -13.76 -7.37 -6.01
CA GLU A 202 -14.53 -7.90 -4.87
C GLU A 202 -14.99 -6.76 -3.95
N VAL A 203 -14.11 -5.80 -3.68
CA VAL A 203 -14.40 -4.62 -2.85
C VAL A 203 -15.45 -3.72 -3.52
N ARG A 204 -15.29 -3.45 -4.82
CA ARG A 204 -16.25 -2.68 -5.63
C ARG A 204 -17.66 -3.26 -5.57
N MET A 205 -17.79 -4.57 -5.72
CA MET A 205 -19.06 -5.28 -5.68
C MET A 205 -19.67 -5.39 -4.28
N GLY A 206 -19.01 -4.82 -3.26
CA GLY A 206 -19.45 -4.94 -1.87
C GLY A 206 -19.28 -6.36 -1.31
N ILE A 207 -18.48 -7.21 -1.98
CA ILE A 207 -18.10 -8.52 -1.49
C ILE A 207 -17.06 -8.31 -0.38
N GLN A 208 -17.54 -7.84 0.76
CA GLN A 208 -16.70 -7.66 1.94
C GLN A 208 -16.47 -9.04 2.56
N LYS A 209 -15.37 -9.69 2.20
CA LYS A 209 -14.95 -10.86 2.96
C LYS A 209 -14.61 -10.41 4.37
N GLU A 210 -15.25 -11.06 5.34
CA GLU A 210 -14.90 -10.92 6.74
C GLU A 210 -13.41 -11.22 6.92
N THR A 211 -12.75 -10.53 7.86
CA THR A 211 -11.32 -10.70 8.08
C THR A 211 -11.03 -11.42 9.39
N VAL A 212 -9.90 -12.12 9.41
CA VAL A 212 -9.33 -12.73 10.61
C VAL A 212 -8.04 -12.00 10.97
N ALA A 213 -8.03 -11.35 12.13
CA ALA A 213 -6.84 -10.69 12.64
C ALA A 213 -6.11 -11.58 13.65
N PHE A 214 -4.80 -11.42 13.74
CA PHE A 214 -3.96 -12.25 14.60
C PHE A 214 -3.17 -11.40 15.59
N THR A 215 -2.94 -11.94 16.79
CA THR A 215 -2.09 -11.32 17.81
C THR A 215 -1.42 -12.36 18.69
N GLY A 216 -0.26 -12.03 19.22
CA GLY A 216 0.55 -12.95 20.01
C GLY A 216 1.39 -13.93 19.19
N LYS A 217 2.09 -14.84 19.87
CA LYS A 217 2.91 -15.86 19.22
C LYS A 217 2.04 -17.06 18.88
N LEU A 218 1.77 -17.25 17.59
CA LEU A 218 1.04 -18.40 17.05
C LEU A 218 1.89 -19.65 17.10
N ALA A 219 1.24 -20.83 17.17
CA ALA A 219 1.90 -22.13 17.09
C ALA A 219 2.17 -22.53 15.64
N HIS A 220 1.27 -22.18 14.74
CA HIS A 220 1.39 -22.44 13.30
C HIS A 220 2.17 -21.34 12.60
N THR A 221 2.78 -21.69 11.47
CA THR A 221 3.44 -20.72 10.59
C THR A 221 2.43 -19.76 9.96
N LYS A 222 2.93 -18.64 9.45
CA LYS A 222 2.07 -17.65 8.76
C LYS A 222 1.34 -18.28 7.58
N GLN A 223 2.02 -19.10 6.78
CA GLN A 223 1.43 -19.76 5.60
C GLN A 223 0.33 -20.75 5.98
N GLU A 224 0.53 -21.56 7.03
CA GLU A 224 -0.50 -22.50 7.52
C GLU A 224 -1.76 -21.75 8.00
N ILE A 225 -1.58 -20.68 8.75
CA ILE A 225 -2.70 -19.87 9.25
C ILE A 225 -3.44 -19.18 8.10
N GLU A 226 -2.74 -18.61 7.14
CA GLU A 226 -3.35 -17.98 5.96
C GLU A 226 -4.17 -18.99 5.16
N ALA A 227 -3.68 -20.22 4.99
CA ALA A 227 -4.43 -21.30 4.33
C ALA A 227 -5.74 -21.66 5.08
N PHE A 228 -5.73 -21.70 6.42
CA PHE A 228 -6.96 -21.91 7.19
C PHE A 228 -7.95 -20.75 7.04
N VAL A 229 -7.47 -19.53 6.97
CA VAL A 229 -8.33 -18.35 6.77
C VAL A 229 -8.98 -18.35 5.39
N GLU A 230 -8.22 -18.69 4.36
CA GLU A 230 -8.75 -18.84 2.99
C GLU A 230 -9.75 -19.99 2.88
N GLN A 231 -9.49 -21.10 3.55
CA GLN A 231 -10.41 -22.24 3.63
C GLN A 231 -11.74 -21.88 4.32
N ASP A 232 -11.72 -20.94 5.29
CA ASP A 232 -12.93 -20.39 5.93
C ASP A 232 -13.62 -19.31 5.07
N GLY A 233 -13.12 -19.04 3.86
CA GLY A 233 -13.66 -18.03 2.95
C GLY A 233 -13.39 -16.59 3.38
N MET A 234 -12.50 -16.38 4.35
CA MET A 234 -12.14 -15.08 4.93
C MET A 234 -10.81 -14.56 4.40
N THR A 235 -10.42 -13.37 4.83
CA THR A 235 -9.13 -12.76 4.47
C THR A 235 -8.27 -12.53 5.71
N PRO A 236 -6.98 -12.93 5.71
CA PRO A 236 -6.09 -12.62 6.82
C PRO A 236 -5.81 -11.12 6.90
N SER A 237 -5.77 -10.57 8.12
CA SER A 237 -5.52 -9.16 8.37
C SER A 237 -4.49 -8.94 9.47
N PHE A 238 -3.60 -7.95 9.25
CA PHE A 238 -2.69 -7.49 10.30
C PHE A 238 -3.34 -6.57 11.31
N HIS A 239 -4.53 -6.04 11.01
CA HIS A 239 -5.22 -5.05 11.83
C HIS A 239 -6.63 -5.52 12.18
N VAL A 240 -7.10 -5.10 13.35
CA VAL A 240 -8.52 -5.21 13.70
C VAL A 240 -9.24 -4.01 13.11
N THR A 241 -10.22 -4.29 12.25
CA THR A 241 -11.05 -3.30 11.54
C THR A 241 -12.53 -3.59 11.77
N THR A 242 -13.40 -2.78 11.19
CA THR A 242 -14.86 -3.03 11.18
C THR A 242 -15.25 -4.29 10.38
N GLN A 243 -14.36 -4.85 9.58
CA GLN A 243 -14.57 -6.10 8.84
C GLN A 243 -14.07 -7.33 9.60
N THR A 244 -13.44 -7.15 10.76
CA THR A 244 -12.86 -8.25 11.51
C THR A 244 -13.96 -9.09 12.17
N ARG A 245 -14.05 -10.36 11.76
CA ARG A 245 -14.95 -11.37 12.34
C ARG A 245 -14.30 -12.10 13.51
N TYR A 246 -13.02 -12.46 13.34
CA TYR A 246 -12.27 -13.16 14.36
C TYR A 246 -10.98 -12.43 14.69
N LEU A 247 -10.67 -12.31 15.99
CA LEU A 247 -9.35 -12.00 16.50
C LEU A 247 -8.77 -13.26 17.12
N VAL A 248 -7.77 -13.86 16.47
CA VAL A 248 -7.13 -15.10 16.89
C VAL A 248 -5.90 -14.78 17.73
N ILE A 249 -5.81 -15.37 18.92
CA ILE A 249 -4.73 -15.16 19.88
C ILE A 249 -3.90 -16.44 19.99
N GLY A 250 -2.57 -16.29 19.89
CA GLY A 250 -1.63 -17.40 20.06
C GLY A 250 -1.68 -18.01 21.46
N LYS A 251 -1.41 -19.31 21.53
CA LYS A 251 -1.59 -20.18 22.71
C LYS A 251 -0.95 -19.68 24.00
N LYS A 252 0.26 -19.15 23.92
CA LYS A 252 0.99 -18.67 25.10
C LYS A 252 0.37 -17.40 25.69
N ASP A 253 -0.25 -16.58 24.85
CA ASP A 253 -0.76 -15.27 25.22
C ASP A 253 -2.21 -15.32 25.66
N TYR A 254 -2.97 -16.32 25.24
CA TYR A 254 -4.38 -16.50 25.60
C TYR A 254 -4.59 -16.78 27.09
N LYS A 255 -3.69 -17.52 27.72
CA LYS A 255 -3.78 -17.87 29.15
C LYS A 255 -3.39 -16.73 30.11
N GLN A 256 -2.81 -15.66 29.60
CA GLN A 256 -2.36 -14.53 30.43
C GLN A 256 -3.39 -13.40 30.43
N THR A 257 -4.25 -13.33 31.45
CA THR A 257 -5.22 -12.26 31.65
C THR A 257 -4.59 -10.84 31.67
N ARG A 258 -3.31 -10.72 32.04
CA ARG A 258 -2.53 -9.46 31.97
C ARG A 258 -2.26 -9.02 30.53
N TYR A 259 -2.12 -9.96 29.59
CA TYR A 259 -1.88 -9.67 28.18
C TYR A 259 -3.10 -9.01 27.52
N GLN A 260 -4.30 -9.42 27.91
CA GLN A 260 -5.55 -8.83 27.40
C GLN A 260 -5.66 -7.32 27.71
N LYS A 261 -5.19 -6.87 28.88
CA LYS A 261 -5.26 -5.45 29.28
C LYS A 261 -4.29 -4.55 28.51
N GLY A 262 -3.17 -5.07 27.99
CA GLY A 262 -2.11 -4.31 27.31
C GLY A 262 -2.19 -4.31 25.78
N ASN A 263 -2.79 -5.33 25.16
CA ASN A 263 -2.75 -5.54 23.73
C ASN A 263 -3.70 -4.59 22.98
N LYS A 264 -3.14 -3.77 22.09
CA LYS A 264 -3.91 -2.78 21.30
C LYS A 264 -4.96 -3.42 20.41
N LYS A 265 -4.69 -4.60 19.81
CA LYS A 265 -5.64 -5.31 18.94
C LYS A 265 -6.82 -5.84 19.76
N ILE A 266 -6.57 -6.41 20.92
CA ILE A 266 -7.62 -6.90 21.83
C ILE A 266 -8.50 -5.73 22.31
N LYS A 267 -7.87 -4.63 22.73
CA LYS A 267 -8.64 -3.42 23.12
C LYS A 267 -9.52 -2.92 21.98
N LYS A 268 -8.99 -2.85 20.76
CA LYS A 268 -9.76 -2.41 19.60
C LYS A 268 -10.90 -3.36 19.26
N ALA A 269 -10.66 -4.68 19.29
CA ALA A 269 -11.71 -5.69 19.06
C ALA A 269 -12.83 -5.58 20.10
N MET A 270 -12.49 -5.43 21.39
CA MET A 270 -13.47 -5.24 22.46
C MET A 270 -14.26 -3.93 22.31
N THR A 271 -13.62 -2.85 21.85
CA THR A 271 -14.29 -1.57 21.60
C THR A 271 -15.29 -1.70 20.46
N LEU A 272 -14.90 -2.29 19.36
CA LEU A 272 -15.78 -2.51 18.20
C LEU A 272 -16.94 -3.49 18.55
N SER A 273 -16.66 -4.53 19.31
CA SER A 273 -17.71 -5.45 19.78
C SER A 273 -18.74 -4.75 20.66
N ARG A 274 -18.32 -3.84 21.55
CA ARG A 274 -19.26 -3.01 22.34
C ARG A 274 -20.08 -2.03 21.50
N GLN A 275 -19.59 -1.68 20.31
CA GLN A 275 -20.29 -0.84 19.33
C GLN A 275 -21.26 -1.64 18.44
N GLY A 276 -21.46 -2.93 18.74
CA GLY A 276 -22.41 -3.78 18.04
C GLY A 276 -21.80 -4.64 16.92
N GLN A 277 -20.48 -4.62 16.73
CA GLN A 277 -19.85 -5.47 15.73
C GLN A 277 -19.64 -6.89 16.25
N ASP A 278 -20.00 -7.90 15.45
CA ASP A 278 -19.85 -9.31 15.83
C ASP A 278 -18.39 -9.78 15.64
N ILE A 279 -17.51 -9.35 16.56
CA ILE A 279 -16.14 -9.81 16.64
C ILE A 279 -16.00 -10.87 17.71
N ARG A 280 -15.49 -12.05 17.35
CA ARG A 280 -15.15 -13.12 18.27
C ARG A 280 -13.66 -13.20 18.53
N ILE A 281 -13.27 -13.23 19.81
CA ILE A 281 -11.88 -13.42 20.22
C ILE A 281 -11.70 -14.91 20.53
N LEU A 282 -10.85 -15.58 19.75
CA LEU A 282 -10.64 -17.01 19.82
C LEU A 282 -9.17 -17.34 20.11
N HIS A 283 -8.96 -18.48 20.74
CA HIS A 283 -7.65 -19.12 20.76
C HIS A 283 -7.35 -19.74 19.39
N GLU A 284 -6.09 -19.83 19.00
CA GLU A 284 -5.63 -20.40 17.73
C GLU A 284 -6.23 -21.79 17.46
N ASP A 285 -6.15 -22.71 18.44
CA ASP A 285 -6.71 -24.07 18.29
C ASP A 285 -8.24 -24.03 18.10
N GLN A 286 -8.94 -23.13 18.79
CA GLN A 286 -10.39 -22.99 18.65
C GLN A 286 -10.80 -22.52 17.25
N TYR A 287 -10.02 -21.60 16.68
CA TYR A 287 -10.26 -21.13 15.34
C TYR A 287 -10.04 -22.23 14.30
N ILE A 288 -8.91 -22.95 14.39
CA ILE A 288 -8.59 -24.04 13.48
C ILE A 288 -9.62 -25.19 13.56
N ASP A 289 -10.01 -25.58 14.77
CA ASP A 289 -11.04 -26.61 14.95
C ASP A 289 -12.39 -26.20 14.39
N MET A 290 -12.72 -24.91 14.49
CA MET A 290 -13.95 -24.36 13.91
C MET A 290 -13.92 -24.44 12.38
N VAL A 291 -12.82 -24.05 11.75
CA VAL A 291 -12.63 -24.11 10.29
C VAL A 291 -12.75 -25.54 9.79
N ARG A 292 -12.03 -26.48 10.42
CA ARG A 292 -12.07 -27.91 10.06
C ARG A 292 -13.48 -28.49 10.13
N LYS A 293 -14.25 -28.15 11.19
CA LYS A 293 -15.65 -28.61 11.34
C LYS A 293 -16.60 -28.05 10.28
N ARG A 294 -16.33 -26.84 9.77
CA ARG A 294 -17.11 -26.24 8.68
C ARG A 294 -16.82 -26.93 7.35
N THR A 295 -15.56 -27.18 7.04
CA THR A 295 -15.12 -27.84 5.81
C THR A 295 -15.64 -29.29 5.71
N LEU A 296 -15.76 -30.00 6.83
CA LEU A 296 -16.32 -31.37 6.85
C LEU A 296 -17.83 -31.42 6.65
N LYS A 297 -18.54 -30.28 6.70
CA LYS A 297 -19.99 -30.16 6.53
C LYS A 297 -20.42 -29.56 5.19
N ALA A 298 -19.47 -29.01 4.44
CA ALA A 298 -19.65 -28.46 3.10
C ALA A 298 -19.29 -29.50 2.03
#